data_856da5ce05e96ff6701f37e84fa8055f
#
_entry.id   856da5ce05e96ff6701f37e84fa8055f
#
_cell.length_a   1.000
_cell.length_b   1.000
_cell.length_c   1.000
_cell.angle_alpha   90.00
_cell.angle_beta   90.00
_cell.angle_gamma   90.00
#
_symmetry.space_group_name_H-M   'P 1'
#
loop_
_entity.id
_entity.type
_entity.pdbx_description
1 polymer ?
#
loop_
_entity_poly.entity_id
_entity_poly.type
_entity_poly.pdbx_seq_one_letter_code
_entity_poly.pdbx_strand_id
1 'polypeptide(L)' 'MITIGTSKWNTESANELGKRFLEMKPLPDFVQMIGPYVYPDENEGIKAITIFKYDKTKAGEAIEAIANLHLIYYGVP' A
#
# COMPACT_ATOMS: atom_id res chain seq x y z
N MET A 1 14.42 1.30 -9.68
CA MET A 1 13.08 1.61 -10.22
C MET A 1 12.15 1.97 -9.09
N ILE A 2 11.18 2.83 -9.34
CA ILE A 2 10.27 3.32 -8.30
C ILE A 2 8.84 3.10 -8.76
N THR A 3 8.01 2.57 -7.85
CA THR A 3 6.57 2.50 -8.04
C THR A 3 5.90 3.29 -6.92
N ILE A 4 4.90 4.08 -7.27
CA ILE A 4 4.12 4.83 -6.29
C ILE A 4 2.73 4.22 -6.21
N GLY A 5 2.34 3.78 -5.03
CA GLY A 5 1.01 3.28 -4.75
C GLY A 5 0.16 4.34 -4.06
N THR A 6 -1.06 4.52 -4.52
CA THR A 6 -2.01 5.42 -3.87
C THR A 6 -3.27 4.66 -3.50
N SER A 7 -3.88 5.05 -2.40
CA SER A 7 -5.13 4.44 -1.96
C SER A 7 -5.97 5.47 -1.20
N LYS A 8 -7.25 5.18 -1.10
CA LYS A 8 -8.17 6.00 -0.31
C LYS A 8 -9.26 5.11 0.30
N TRP A 9 -9.77 5.54 1.45
CA TRP A 9 -10.86 4.82 2.13
C TRP A 9 -11.61 5.77 3.06
N ASN A 10 -12.81 5.34 3.45
CA ASN A 10 -13.62 6.11 4.39
C ASN A 10 -13.00 6.09 5.78
N THR A 11 -13.24 7.14 6.54
CA THR A 11 -12.72 7.25 7.90
C THR A 11 -13.17 6.07 8.78
N GLU A 12 -14.40 5.59 8.59
CA GLU A 12 -14.92 4.47 9.36
C GLU A 12 -14.17 3.16 9.11
N SER A 13 -13.47 3.06 8.00
CA SER A 13 -12.74 1.84 7.63
C SER A 13 -11.31 1.81 8.18
N ALA A 14 -10.87 2.86 8.87
CA ALA A 14 -9.49 2.98 9.34
C ALA A 14 -9.07 1.82 10.25
N ASN A 15 -9.92 1.41 11.18
CA ASN A 15 -9.61 0.31 12.08
C ASN A 15 -9.47 -1.02 11.35
N GLU A 16 -10.36 -1.29 10.40
CA GLU A 16 -10.31 -2.52 9.59
C GLU A 16 -9.02 -2.57 8.76
N LEU A 17 -8.65 -1.47 8.14
CA LEU A 17 -7.41 -1.40 7.37
C LEU A 17 -6.18 -1.56 8.27
N GLY A 18 -6.20 -0.98 9.46
CA GLY A 18 -5.12 -1.16 10.42
C GLY A 18 -4.89 -2.62 10.75
N LYS A 19 -5.95 -3.37 10.96
CA LYS A 19 -5.87 -4.80 11.22
C LYS A 19 -5.30 -5.55 10.02
N ARG A 20 -5.74 -5.23 8.82
CA ARG A 20 -5.24 -5.86 7.60
C ARG A 20 -3.75 -5.59 7.39
N PHE A 21 -3.29 -4.37 7.69
CA PHE A 21 -1.86 -4.04 7.63
C PHE A 21 -1.03 -4.92 8.58
N LEU A 22 -1.52 -5.16 9.78
CA LEU A 22 -0.81 -5.99 10.75
C LEU A 22 -0.75 -7.47 10.34
N GLU A 23 -1.72 -7.93 9.57
CA GLU A 23 -1.84 -9.31 9.12
C GLU A 23 -1.22 -9.57 7.75
N MET A 24 -0.82 -8.53 7.02
CA MET A 24 -0.29 -8.72 5.68
C MET A 24 1.09 -9.38 5.69
N LYS A 25 1.37 -10.13 4.63
CA LYS A 25 2.67 -10.74 4.46
C LYS A 25 3.72 -9.69 4.17
N PRO A 26 4.96 -9.86 4.70
CA PRO A 26 6.03 -8.92 4.38
C PRO A 26 6.39 -8.98 2.90
N LEU A 27 6.86 -7.84 2.38
CA LEU A 27 7.36 -7.76 1.02
C LEU A 27 8.71 -8.48 0.91
N PRO A 28 9.08 -8.95 -0.30
CA PRO A 28 10.41 -9.52 -0.52
C PRO A 28 11.53 -8.55 -0.14
N ASP A 29 12.69 -9.07 0.23
CA ASP A 29 13.83 -8.27 0.66
C ASP A 29 14.32 -7.28 -0.39
N PHE A 30 14.11 -7.59 -1.67
CA PHE A 30 14.54 -6.71 -2.76
C PHE A 30 13.60 -5.53 -3.01
N VAL A 31 12.52 -5.40 -2.25
CA VAL A 31 11.59 -4.28 -2.34
C VAL A 31 11.69 -3.45 -1.06
N GLN A 32 12.11 -2.19 -1.21
CA GLN A 32 12.11 -1.25 -0.10
C GLN A 32 10.80 -0.46 -0.13
N MET A 33 10.05 -0.53 0.96
CA MET A 33 8.80 0.22 1.11
C MET A 33 9.04 1.46 1.98
N ILE A 34 8.64 2.62 1.46
CA ILE A 34 8.73 3.90 2.17
C ILE A 34 7.31 4.40 2.39
N GLY A 35 6.96 4.64 3.63
CA GLY A 35 5.59 4.97 4.01
C GLY A 35 4.88 3.74 4.55
N PRO A 36 3.54 3.70 4.53
CA PRO A 36 2.67 4.67 3.87
C PRO A 36 2.64 6.04 4.57
N TYR A 37 2.53 7.07 3.77
CA TYR A 37 2.24 8.42 4.26
C TYR A 37 0.74 8.59 4.20
N VAL A 38 0.12 8.74 5.36
CA VAL A 38 -1.35 8.77 5.50
C VAL A 38 -1.78 10.17 5.86
N TYR A 39 -2.80 10.68 5.18
CA TYR A 39 -3.30 12.01 5.46
C TYR A 39 -4.82 12.07 5.26
N PRO A 40 -5.51 12.93 6.05
CA PRO A 40 -6.94 13.13 5.85
C PRO A 40 -7.20 14.04 4.65
N ASP A 41 -8.30 13.78 3.96
CA ASP A 41 -8.76 14.60 2.86
C ASP A 41 -10.18 15.06 3.17
N GLU A 42 -10.46 16.36 2.98
CA GLU A 42 -11.75 16.94 3.36
C GLU A 42 -12.93 16.29 2.64
N ASN A 43 -12.74 15.85 1.40
CA ASN A 43 -13.83 15.36 0.56
C ASN A 43 -13.85 13.84 0.39
N GLU A 44 -12.72 13.18 0.59
CA GLU A 44 -12.57 11.77 0.21
C GLU A 44 -12.15 10.84 1.36
N GLY A 45 -12.17 11.34 2.59
CA GLY A 45 -11.82 10.53 3.76
C GLY A 45 -10.31 10.51 4.00
N ILE A 46 -9.73 9.32 4.01
CA ILE A 46 -8.31 9.15 4.28
C ILE A 46 -7.61 8.70 3.02
N LYS A 47 -6.47 9.31 2.73
CA LYS A 47 -5.62 8.95 1.59
C LYS A 47 -4.26 8.46 2.07
N ALA A 48 -3.64 7.61 1.27
CA ALA A 48 -2.29 7.13 1.55
C ALA A 48 -1.46 7.09 0.28
N ILE A 49 -0.17 7.39 0.45
CA ILE A 49 0.83 7.29 -0.61
C ILE A 49 1.96 6.43 -0.10
N THR A 50 2.35 5.43 -0.87
CA THR A 50 3.50 4.56 -0.55
C THR A 50 4.47 4.56 -1.72
N ILE A 51 5.76 4.62 -1.42
CA ILE A 51 6.82 4.56 -2.42
C ILE A 51 7.53 3.21 -2.29
N PHE A 52 7.69 2.52 -3.41
CA PHE A 52 8.39 1.24 -3.47
C PHE A 52 9.62 1.39 -4.34
N LYS A 53 10.78 1.03 -3.81
CA LYS A 53 12.05 1.04 -4.55
C LYS A 53 12.56 -0.39 -4.72
N TYR A 54 13.05 -0.70 -5.92
CA TYR A 54 13.59 -2.01 -6.23
C TYR A 54 14.50 -1.93 -7.45
N ASP A 55 15.36 -2.93 -7.62
CA ASP A 55 16.21 -3.01 -8.79
C ASP A 55 15.37 -3.36 -10.02
N LYS A 56 15.64 -2.71 -11.15
CA LYS A 56 14.86 -2.94 -12.38
C LYS A 56 14.96 -4.37 -12.89
N THR A 57 16.02 -5.10 -12.54
CA THR A 57 16.15 -6.52 -12.90
C THR A 57 15.13 -7.40 -12.18
N LYS A 58 14.55 -6.91 -11.09
CA LYS A 58 13.52 -7.59 -10.32
C LYS A 58 12.12 -6.98 -10.50
N ALA A 59 11.96 -6.15 -11.53
CA ALA A 59 10.73 -5.36 -11.70
C ALA A 59 9.46 -6.23 -11.78
N GLY A 60 9.49 -7.33 -12.53
CA GLY A 60 8.33 -8.20 -12.66
C GLY A 60 7.89 -8.77 -11.32
N GLU A 61 8.83 -9.31 -10.56
CA GLU A 61 8.57 -9.89 -9.24
C GLU A 61 8.13 -8.83 -8.24
N ALA A 62 8.76 -7.64 -8.30
CA ALA A 62 8.43 -6.55 -7.39
C ALA A 62 7.01 -6.02 -7.65
N ILE A 63 6.65 -5.80 -8.91
CA ILE A 63 5.33 -5.30 -9.28
C ILE A 63 4.25 -6.30 -8.87
N GLU A 64 4.49 -7.59 -9.06
CA GLU A 64 3.55 -8.62 -8.63
C GLU A 64 3.35 -8.59 -7.11
N ALA A 65 4.45 -8.47 -6.34
CA ALA A 65 4.37 -8.41 -4.89
C ALA A 65 3.62 -7.15 -4.42
N ILE A 66 3.86 -6.01 -5.07
CA ILE A 66 3.17 -4.76 -4.76
C ILE A 66 1.69 -4.86 -5.08
N ALA A 67 1.33 -5.46 -6.21
CA ALA A 67 -0.06 -5.67 -6.58
C ALA A 67 -0.78 -6.55 -5.54
N ASN A 68 -0.13 -7.62 -5.07
CA ASN A 68 -0.68 -8.48 -4.04
C ASN A 68 -0.87 -7.74 -2.71
N LEU A 69 0.05 -6.84 -2.38
CA LEU A 69 -0.07 -6.00 -1.19
C LEU A 69 -1.34 -5.16 -1.24
N HIS A 70 -1.69 -4.63 -2.41
CA HIS A 70 -2.88 -3.80 -2.58
C HIS A 70 -4.20 -4.56 -2.42
N LEU A 71 -4.17 -5.90 -2.37
CA LEU A 71 -5.38 -6.67 -2.11
C LEU A 71 -5.98 -6.40 -0.73
N ILE A 72 -5.19 -5.85 0.21
CA ILE A 72 -5.71 -5.49 1.54
C ILE A 72 -6.81 -4.43 1.46
N TYR A 73 -6.87 -3.66 0.37
CA TYR A 73 -7.88 -2.62 0.19
C TYR A 73 -9.18 -3.12 -0.43
N TYR A 74 -9.24 -4.38 -0.85
CA TYR A 74 -10.44 -4.91 -1.48
C TYR A 74 -11.61 -4.96 -0.52
N GLY A 75 -12.77 -4.46 -0.99
CA GLY A 75 -13.98 -4.44 -0.21
C GLY A 75 -14.04 -3.39 0.88
N VAL A 76 -13.03 -2.52 0.97
CA VAL A 76 -13.00 -1.44 1.97
C VAL A 76 -13.66 -0.20 1.37
N PRO A 77 -14.72 0.33 2.01
CA PRO A 77 -15.38 1.55 1.55
C PRO A 77 -14.49 2.79 1.57
#